data_cd20f4fb622a5a332957de848dda76a0
#
_entry.id   cd20f4fb622a5a332957de848dda76a0
#
_cell.length_a   1.000
_cell.length_b   1.000
_cell.length_c   1.000
_cell.angle_alpha   90.00
_cell.angle_beta   90.00
_cell.angle_gamma   90.00
#
_symmetry.space_group_name_H-M   'P 1'
#
loop_
_entity.id
_entity.type
_entity.pdbx_description
1 polymer ?
#
loop_
_entity_poly.entity_id
_entity_poly.type
_entity_poly.pdbx_seq_one_letter_code
_entity_poly.pdbx_strand_id
1 'polypeptide(L)'
;MQGGGGADEPDMRRMGIHVTLSFRRAEAGAIAAAQQVYRRIIDYSGETVDFSRWHAENHPTPQEVADWVEAGSLYLAADADGNIVGAVMLDHEAPGGYEKPDWAIEAGPDEVLIVHVLGVSPDHRGKGVARFLLDGVIEVAREQGCRAIRLDTYVGNTPARALYARYGFTDLGRHTLHYEGIEVTEFHLFEYVL
;
A
#
# COMPACT_ATOMS: atom_id res chain seq x y z
N MET A 1 -31.69 -21.50 -51.05
CA MET A 1 -30.23 -21.72 -51.02
C MET A 1 -29.56 -20.37 -50.84
N GLN A 2 -28.97 -20.12 -49.75
CA GLN A 2 -27.67 -19.49 -49.54
C GLN A 2 -27.53 -19.17 -48.06
N GLY A 3 -26.68 -19.92 -47.42
CA GLY A 3 -26.25 -19.68 -46.04
C GLY A 3 -25.25 -18.54 -46.02
N GLY A 4 -25.46 -17.62 -45.09
CA GLY A 4 -24.48 -16.61 -44.68
C GLY A 4 -23.93 -16.99 -43.33
N GLY A 5 -22.70 -17.51 -43.30
CA GLY A 5 -21.97 -17.75 -42.06
C GLY A 5 -21.60 -16.41 -41.42
N GLY A 6 -22.17 -16.14 -40.27
CA GLY A 6 -21.65 -15.10 -39.40
C GLY A 6 -20.37 -15.60 -38.75
N ALA A 7 -19.26 -14.97 -39.11
CA ALA A 7 -18.00 -15.17 -38.40
C ALA A 7 -18.18 -14.68 -36.96
N ASP A 8 -17.96 -15.59 -36.03
CA ASP A 8 -17.91 -15.34 -34.60
C ASP A 8 -16.71 -14.42 -34.34
N GLU A 9 -16.97 -13.13 -34.07
CA GLU A 9 -15.93 -12.24 -33.57
C GLU A 9 -15.54 -12.71 -32.18
N PRO A 10 -14.24 -12.95 -31.92
CA PRO A 10 -13.81 -13.37 -30.61
C PRO A 10 -14.12 -12.26 -29.59
N ASP A 11 -14.88 -12.61 -28.56
CA ASP A 11 -15.18 -11.75 -27.41
C ASP A 11 -13.88 -11.33 -26.68
N MET A 12 -13.36 -10.17 -27.06
CA MET A 12 -12.13 -9.56 -26.51
C MET A 12 -12.25 -9.15 -25.03
N ARG A 13 -13.39 -9.39 -24.40
CA ARG A 13 -13.63 -9.01 -22.99
C ARG A 13 -13.17 -10.05 -21.97
N ARG A 14 -12.57 -11.16 -22.38
CA ARG A 14 -12.09 -12.25 -21.50
C ARG A 14 -10.57 -12.40 -21.44
N MET A 15 -9.78 -11.56 -22.06
CA MET A 15 -8.34 -11.54 -21.80
C MET A 15 -8.07 -10.64 -20.59
N GLY A 16 -8.32 -11.18 -19.39
CA GLY A 16 -7.76 -10.60 -18.17
C GLY A 16 -6.25 -10.61 -18.32
N ILE A 17 -5.65 -9.43 -18.48
CA ILE A 17 -4.20 -9.26 -18.41
C ILE A 17 -3.83 -9.59 -16.97
N HIS A 18 -3.46 -10.84 -16.68
CA HIS A 18 -2.83 -11.22 -15.42
C HIS A 18 -1.45 -10.60 -15.42
N VAL A 19 -1.32 -9.45 -14.78
CA VAL A 19 0.00 -8.89 -14.49
C VAL A 19 0.66 -9.86 -13.53
N THR A 20 1.70 -10.56 -13.99
CA THR A 20 2.52 -11.38 -13.11
C THR A 20 3.30 -10.43 -12.22
N LEU A 21 3.04 -10.49 -10.92
CA LEU A 21 3.70 -9.66 -9.91
C LEU A 21 4.59 -10.53 -9.04
N SER A 22 5.70 -9.98 -8.57
CA SER A 22 6.54 -10.55 -7.52
C SER A 22 6.58 -9.62 -6.32
N PHE A 23 6.52 -10.18 -5.11
CA PHE A 23 6.65 -9.45 -3.84
C PHE A 23 7.99 -9.80 -3.21
N ARG A 24 8.77 -8.80 -2.81
CA ARG A 24 10.07 -9.02 -2.19
C ARG A 24 10.50 -7.86 -1.31
N ARG A 25 11.35 -8.15 -0.34
CA ARG A 25 12.05 -7.10 0.42
C ARG A 25 12.97 -6.32 -0.51
N ALA A 26 13.04 -5.02 -0.34
CA ALA A 26 13.96 -4.15 -1.08
C ALA A 26 15.41 -4.40 -0.62
N GLU A 27 16.32 -4.41 -1.57
CA GLU A 27 17.76 -4.46 -1.34
C GLU A 27 18.41 -3.14 -1.79
N ALA A 28 19.62 -2.86 -1.36
CA ALA A 28 20.33 -1.60 -1.65
C ALA A 28 20.30 -1.20 -3.13
N GLY A 29 20.40 -2.17 -4.05
CA GLY A 29 20.33 -1.91 -5.49
C GLY A 29 18.95 -1.42 -5.98
N ALA A 30 17.90 -1.51 -5.15
CA ALA A 30 16.55 -1.08 -5.49
C ALA A 30 16.21 0.35 -5.00
N ILE A 31 17.08 1.02 -4.24
CA ILE A 31 16.82 2.34 -3.65
C ILE A 31 16.33 3.34 -4.72
N ALA A 32 17.07 3.52 -5.80
CA ALA A 32 16.70 4.48 -6.85
C ALA A 32 15.34 4.15 -7.50
N ALA A 33 15.04 2.89 -7.73
CA ALA A 33 13.77 2.47 -8.30
C ALA A 33 12.60 2.69 -7.33
N ALA A 34 12.79 2.41 -6.03
CA ALA A 34 11.80 2.67 -5.00
C ALA A 34 11.52 4.18 -4.85
N GLN A 35 12.57 5.01 -4.78
CA GLN A 35 12.43 6.47 -4.77
C GLN A 35 11.65 6.98 -5.99
N GLN A 36 11.90 6.40 -7.17
CA GLN A 36 11.20 6.78 -8.39
C GLN A 36 9.70 6.45 -8.34
N VAL A 37 9.32 5.32 -7.74
CA VAL A 37 7.89 4.97 -7.56
C VAL A 37 7.19 6.01 -6.69
N TYR A 38 7.75 6.35 -5.52
CA TYR A 38 7.15 7.37 -4.64
C TYR A 38 7.09 8.74 -5.30
N ARG A 39 8.15 9.14 -6.01
CA ARG A 39 8.15 10.41 -6.78
C ARG A 39 7.01 10.45 -7.78
N ARG A 40 6.82 9.40 -8.60
CA ARG A 40 5.70 9.33 -9.56
C ARG A 40 4.33 9.42 -8.89
N ILE A 41 4.16 8.84 -7.71
CA ILE A 41 2.90 8.90 -6.96
C ILE A 41 2.65 10.33 -6.50
N ILE A 42 3.67 11.01 -5.97
CA ILE A 42 3.60 12.39 -5.49
C ILE A 42 3.33 13.35 -6.64
N ASP A 43 4.08 13.26 -7.73
CA ASP A 43 3.92 14.10 -8.93
C ASP A 43 2.49 13.98 -9.48
N TYR A 44 1.99 12.74 -9.64
CA TYR A 44 0.63 12.50 -10.09
C TYR A 44 -0.43 13.06 -9.13
N SER A 45 -0.21 13.00 -7.83
CA SER A 45 -1.12 13.56 -6.82
C SER A 45 -1.15 15.08 -6.90
N GLY A 46 -0.02 15.73 -7.17
CA GLY A 46 0.06 17.17 -7.40
C GLY A 46 -0.70 17.64 -8.66
N GLU A 47 -0.75 16.81 -9.68
CA GLU A 47 -1.46 17.10 -10.94
C GLU A 47 -2.96 16.76 -10.90
N THR A 48 -3.43 15.99 -9.91
CA THR A 48 -4.79 15.47 -9.82
C THR A 48 -5.41 15.77 -8.46
N VAL A 49 -5.89 14.71 -7.75
CA VAL A 49 -6.42 14.81 -6.39
C VAL A 49 -5.40 14.22 -5.43
N ASP A 50 -4.89 15.05 -4.54
CA ASP A 50 -3.98 14.62 -3.49
C ASP A 50 -4.75 13.90 -2.36
N PHE A 51 -4.94 12.61 -2.54
CA PHE A 51 -5.59 11.75 -1.55
C PHE A 51 -4.66 11.33 -0.42
N SER A 52 -3.35 11.24 -0.68
CA SER A 52 -2.37 10.71 0.28
C SER A 52 -1.82 11.79 1.21
N ARG A 53 -1.80 13.04 0.77
CA ARG A 53 -1.09 14.15 1.41
C ARG A 53 0.42 13.93 1.49
N TRP A 54 0.97 13.21 0.52
CA TRP A 54 2.41 12.97 0.41
C TRP A 54 3.08 14.07 -0.39
N HIS A 55 4.20 14.56 0.14
CA HIS A 55 4.99 15.60 -0.47
C HIS A 55 6.49 15.27 -0.34
N ALA A 56 7.23 15.28 -1.44
CA ALA A 56 8.63 14.85 -1.49
C ALA A 56 9.57 15.64 -0.55
N GLU A 57 9.17 16.83 -0.14
CA GLU A 57 9.93 17.69 0.78
C GLU A 57 9.66 17.34 2.26
N ASN A 58 8.54 16.66 2.53
CA ASN A 58 8.12 16.36 3.88
C ASN A 58 8.04 14.85 4.16
N HIS A 59 7.30 14.09 3.33
CA HIS A 59 7.09 12.65 3.53
C HIS A 59 6.33 12.03 2.33
N PRO A 60 6.77 10.90 1.76
CA PRO A 60 8.08 10.29 1.98
C PRO A 60 9.19 11.03 1.19
N THR A 61 10.27 11.33 1.87
CA THR A 61 11.48 11.90 1.25
C THR A 61 12.34 10.81 0.60
N PRO A 62 13.21 11.16 -0.36
CA PRO A 62 14.16 10.19 -0.90
C PRO A 62 15.09 9.56 0.16
N GLN A 63 15.43 10.33 1.21
CA GLN A 63 16.28 9.82 2.28
C GLN A 63 15.54 8.78 3.13
N GLU A 64 14.30 9.05 3.54
CA GLU A 64 13.48 8.08 4.26
C GLU A 64 13.34 6.76 3.49
N VAL A 65 13.13 6.83 2.16
CA VAL A 65 13.05 5.63 1.33
C VAL A 65 14.37 4.84 1.35
N ALA A 66 15.51 5.51 1.33
CA ALA A 66 16.80 4.84 1.44
C ALA A 66 16.98 4.19 2.83
N ASP A 67 16.63 4.91 3.90
CA ASP A 67 16.71 4.42 5.28
C ASP A 67 15.82 3.18 5.49
N TRP A 68 14.61 3.15 4.92
CA TRP A 68 13.72 1.97 4.99
C TRP A 68 14.28 0.76 4.25
N VAL A 69 14.99 0.98 3.13
CA VAL A 69 15.67 -0.11 2.43
C VAL A 69 16.83 -0.64 3.26
N GLU A 70 17.64 0.26 3.85
CA GLU A 70 18.77 -0.12 4.71
C GLU A 70 18.31 -0.85 5.98
N ALA A 71 17.20 -0.42 6.58
CA ALA A 71 16.56 -1.09 7.71
C ALA A 71 15.89 -2.43 7.34
N GLY A 72 15.73 -2.73 6.04
CA GLY A 72 15.02 -3.92 5.58
C GLY A 72 13.50 -3.88 5.79
N SER A 73 12.94 -2.69 5.97
CA SER A 73 11.52 -2.44 6.23
C SER A 73 10.70 -2.21 4.96
N LEU A 74 11.35 -1.91 3.82
CA LEU A 74 10.66 -1.66 2.55
C LEU A 74 10.46 -2.94 1.74
N TYR A 75 9.23 -3.14 1.26
CA TYR A 75 8.85 -4.23 0.36
C TYR A 75 8.33 -3.68 -0.96
N LEU A 76 8.58 -4.41 -2.04
CA LEU A 76 8.33 -3.98 -3.41
C LEU A 76 7.44 -4.98 -4.14
N ALA A 77 6.52 -4.46 -4.95
CA ALA A 77 5.87 -5.22 -6.01
C ALA A 77 6.55 -4.90 -7.34
N ALA A 78 7.03 -5.92 -8.04
CA ALA A 78 7.61 -5.78 -9.38
C ALA A 78 6.79 -6.55 -10.41
N ASP A 79 6.70 -6.00 -11.63
CA ASP A 79 6.07 -6.66 -12.77
C ASP A 79 6.98 -7.75 -13.37
N ALA A 80 6.52 -8.41 -14.44
CA ALA A 80 7.26 -9.47 -15.11
C ALA A 80 8.58 -9.03 -15.74
N ASP A 81 8.70 -7.74 -16.05
CA ASP A 81 9.91 -7.15 -16.62
C ASP A 81 10.88 -6.66 -15.52
N GLY A 82 10.50 -6.79 -14.25
CA GLY A 82 11.27 -6.37 -13.09
C GLY A 82 11.10 -4.90 -12.72
N ASN A 83 10.18 -4.16 -13.36
CA ASN A 83 9.92 -2.77 -12.99
C ASN A 83 9.16 -2.71 -11.67
N ILE A 84 9.56 -1.81 -10.78
CA ILE A 84 8.85 -1.61 -9.51
C ILE A 84 7.57 -0.83 -9.79
N VAL A 85 6.43 -1.45 -9.45
CA VAL A 85 5.08 -0.93 -9.70
C VAL A 85 4.34 -0.54 -8.43
N GLY A 86 4.87 -0.90 -7.28
CA GLY A 86 4.34 -0.51 -5.98
C GLY A 86 5.32 -0.80 -4.86
N ALA A 87 5.11 -0.18 -3.71
CA ALA A 87 5.93 -0.35 -2.53
C ALA A 87 5.10 -0.20 -1.25
N VAL A 88 5.60 -0.78 -0.16
CA VAL A 88 5.02 -0.67 1.18
C VAL A 88 6.13 -0.77 2.22
N MET A 89 6.08 0.08 3.24
CA MET A 89 6.98 0.03 4.39
C MET A 89 6.28 -0.67 5.56
N LEU A 90 7.00 -1.54 6.24
CA LEU A 90 6.50 -2.39 7.33
C LEU A 90 7.45 -2.33 8.53
N ASP A 91 6.91 -2.05 9.71
CA ASP A 91 7.63 -2.10 10.98
C ASP A 91 6.68 -2.40 12.15
N HIS A 92 7.12 -2.13 13.38
CA HIS A 92 6.34 -2.27 14.60
C HIS A 92 6.16 -0.94 15.35
N GLU A 93 6.49 0.19 14.69
CA GLU A 93 6.47 1.51 15.29
C GLU A 93 5.15 2.22 15.01
N ALA A 94 4.28 2.25 16.00
CA ALA A 94 3.01 2.96 15.91
C ALA A 94 3.18 4.45 16.22
N PRO A 95 2.54 5.36 15.45
CA PRO A 95 2.55 6.78 15.76
C PRO A 95 1.77 7.10 17.05
N GLY A 96 2.03 8.28 17.63
CA GLY A 96 1.28 8.74 18.77
C GLY A 96 -0.21 8.86 18.47
N GLY A 97 -1.05 8.28 19.32
CA GLY A 97 -2.50 8.19 19.16
C GLY A 97 -3.01 6.78 18.90
N TYR A 98 -2.14 5.82 18.57
CA TYR A 98 -2.51 4.41 18.40
C TYR A 98 -2.89 3.71 19.72
N GLU A 99 -2.58 4.30 20.87
CA GLU A 99 -2.99 3.81 22.18
C GLU A 99 -4.46 4.09 22.52
N LYS A 100 -5.17 4.90 21.73
CA LYS A 100 -6.54 5.36 22.03
C LYS A 100 -7.67 4.51 21.44
N PRO A 101 -7.52 3.92 20.22
CA PRO A 101 -8.59 3.13 19.64
C PRO A 101 -8.90 1.84 20.41
N ASP A 102 -10.16 1.42 20.36
CA ASP A 102 -10.59 0.11 20.84
C ASP A 102 -10.25 -0.97 19.80
N TRP A 103 -8.99 -1.39 19.78
CA TRP A 103 -8.52 -2.46 18.92
C TRP A 103 -9.25 -3.77 19.23
N ALA A 104 -9.53 -4.59 18.22
CA ALA A 104 -10.26 -5.86 18.39
C ALA A 104 -9.47 -6.87 19.25
N ILE A 105 -8.14 -6.77 19.27
CA ILE A 105 -7.29 -7.59 20.12
C ILE A 105 -6.27 -6.75 20.89
N GLU A 106 -6.01 -7.16 22.13
CA GLU A 106 -4.84 -6.69 22.87
C GLU A 106 -3.60 -7.44 22.37
N ALA A 107 -2.59 -6.69 21.92
CA ALA A 107 -1.35 -7.25 21.39
C ALA A 107 -0.17 -6.34 21.77
N GLY A 108 0.96 -6.94 22.09
CA GLY A 108 2.22 -6.22 22.31
C GLY A 108 2.75 -5.60 21.02
N PRO A 109 3.69 -4.64 21.11
CA PRO A 109 4.25 -4.00 19.93
C PRO A 109 4.77 -5.01 18.89
N ASP A 110 5.55 -5.99 19.32
CA ASP A 110 6.13 -7.02 18.43
C ASP A 110 5.09 -8.00 17.83
N GLU A 111 3.86 -8.00 18.35
CA GLU A 111 2.75 -8.82 17.85
C GLU A 111 1.88 -8.09 16.82
N VAL A 112 2.19 -6.83 16.50
CA VAL A 112 1.44 -6.00 15.55
C VAL A 112 2.36 -5.52 14.45
N LEU A 113 2.02 -5.83 13.20
CA LEU A 113 2.71 -5.23 12.05
C LEU A 113 2.00 -3.94 11.67
N ILE A 114 2.75 -2.85 11.56
CA ILE A 114 2.24 -1.56 11.11
C ILE A 114 2.58 -1.37 9.63
N VAL A 115 1.58 -0.96 8.86
CA VAL A 115 1.72 -0.70 7.42
C VAL A 115 1.82 0.80 7.19
N HIS A 116 2.91 1.23 6.61
CA HIS A 116 3.16 2.62 6.24
C HIS A 116 3.33 2.78 4.74
N VAL A 117 2.98 3.93 4.23
CA VAL A 117 3.24 4.43 2.87
C VAL A 117 3.01 3.41 1.75
N LEU A 118 1.95 2.59 1.86
CA LEU A 118 1.55 1.70 0.76
C LEU A 118 1.18 2.54 -0.47
N GLY A 119 1.95 2.37 -1.53
CA GLY A 119 1.80 3.14 -2.75
C GLY A 119 1.85 2.29 -4.02
N VAL A 120 1.09 2.69 -5.03
CA VAL A 120 1.05 2.04 -6.35
C VAL A 120 1.31 3.08 -7.42
N SER A 121 2.25 2.77 -8.32
CA SER A 121 2.54 3.60 -9.49
C SER A 121 1.26 3.96 -10.25
N PRO A 122 1.07 5.23 -10.64
CA PRO A 122 -0.15 5.70 -11.31
C PRO A 122 -0.56 4.83 -12.51
N ASP A 123 0.40 4.40 -13.32
CA ASP A 123 0.18 3.57 -14.51
C ASP A 123 -0.34 2.16 -14.19
N HIS A 124 -0.25 1.74 -12.93
CA HIS A 124 -0.64 0.41 -12.45
C HIS A 124 -1.84 0.43 -11.49
N ARG A 125 -2.48 1.59 -11.33
CA ARG A 125 -3.73 1.69 -10.56
C ARG A 125 -4.86 0.88 -11.22
N GLY A 126 -5.73 0.30 -10.39
CA GLY A 126 -6.86 -0.52 -10.87
C GLY A 126 -6.48 -1.92 -11.38
N LYS A 127 -5.19 -2.27 -11.41
CA LYS A 127 -4.68 -3.56 -11.89
C LYS A 127 -4.42 -4.59 -10.77
N GLY A 128 -4.91 -4.33 -9.54
CA GLY A 128 -4.79 -5.27 -8.43
C GLY A 128 -3.49 -5.18 -7.62
N VAL A 129 -2.54 -4.27 -7.97
CA VAL A 129 -1.23 -4.16 -7.31
C VAL A 129 -1.35 -3.87 -5.81
N ALA A 130 -2.25 -2.97 -5.39
CA ALA A 130 -2.44 -2.68 -3.97
C ALA A 130 -2.94 -3.90 -3.17
N ARG A 131 -3.84 -4.70 -3.75
CA ARG A 131 -4.30 -5.96 -3.15
C ARG A 131 -3.16 -6.96 -3.05
N PHE A 132 -2.36 -7.10 -4.11
CA PHE A 132 -1.19 -7.97 -4.11
C PHE A 132 -0.16 -7.58 -3.05
N LEU A 133 0.08 -6.27 -2.84
CA LEU A 133 0.92 -5.80 -1.74
C LEU A 133 0.35 -6.20 -0.38
N LEU A 134 -0.96 -6.06 -0.16
CA LEU A 134 -1.61 -6.48 1.09
C LEU A 134 -1.54 -8.00 1.30
N ASP A 135 -1.66 -8.81 0.24
CA ASP A 135 -1.45 -10.26 0.34
C ASP A 135 -0.02 -10.56 0.84
N GLY A 136 1.01 -9.88 0.30
CA GLY A 136 2.39 -10.00 0.78
C GLY A 136 2.60 -9.49 2.21
N VAL A 137 1.93 -8.43 2.60
CA VAL A 137 1.95 -7.91 4.00
C VAL A 137 1.44 -8.96 4.98
N ILE A 138 0.35 -9.69 4.63
CA ILE A 138 -0.18 -10.75 5.48
C ILE A 138 0.82 -11.90 5.63
N GLU A 139 1.52 -12.27 4.55
CA GLU A 139 2.56 -13.30 4.61
C GLU A 139 3.69 -12.88 5.55
N VAL A 140 4.21 -11.65 5.41
CA VAL A 140 5.25 -11.11 6.30
C VAL A 140 4.79 -11.10 7.76
N ALA A 141 3.57 -10.65 8.03
CA ALA A 141 3.02 -10.62 9.39
C ALA A 141 2.95 -12.01 10.02
N ARG A 142 2.51 -13.01 9.25
CA ARG A 142 2.46 -14.42 9.71
C ARG A 142 3.85 -14.99 9.95
N GLU A 143 4.81 -14.72 9.07
CA GLU A 143 6.21 -15.15 9.21
C GLU A 143 6.86 -14.57 10.48
N GLN A 144 6.50 -13.33 10.84
CA GLN A 144 6.97 -12.66 12.04
C GLN A 144 6.20 -13.05 13.31
N GLY A 145 5.14 -13.86 13.20
CA GLY A 145 4.32 -14.27 14.33
C GLY A 145 3.39 -13.16 14.86
N CYS A 146 3.10 -12.16 14.04
CA CYS A 146 2.16 -11.11 14.40
C CYS A 146 0.74 -11.67 14.54
N ARG A 147 -0.08 -11.02 15.36
CA ARG A 147 -1.49 -11.36 15.62
C ARG A 147 -2.45 -10.40 14.93
N ALA A 148 -1.96 -9.19 14.62
CA ALA A 148 -2.72 -8.18 13.89
C ALA A 148 -1.82 -7.38 12.95
N ILE A 149 -2.46 -6.81 11.93
CA ILE A 149 -1.90 -5.76 11.07
C ILE A 149 -2.72 -4.52 11.30
N ARG A 150 -2.06 -3.40 11.55
CA ARG A 150 -2.71 -2.10 11.74
C ARG A 150 -2.17 -1.09 10.73
N LEU A 151 -3.03 -0.19 10.32
CA LEU A 151 -2.68 0.90 9.43
C LEU A 151 -3.61 2.08 9.63
N ASP A 152 -3.17 3.20 9.12
CA ASP A 152 -3.99 4.39 9.03
C ASP A 152 -3.94 5.03 7.64
N THR A 153 -4.85 5.91 7.38
CA THR A 153 -4.84 6.74 6.18
C THR A 153 -5.55 8.06 6.43
N TYR A 154 -5.09 9.10 5.78
CA TYR A 154 -5.73 10.42 5.86
C TYR A 154 -7.25 10.33 5.60
N VAL A 155 -8.04 11.03 6.39
CA VAL A 155 -9.52 10.95 6.33
C VAL A 155 -10.10 11.22 4.93
N GLY A 156 -9.45 12.06 4.14
CA GLY A 156 -9.82 12.35 2.75
C GLY A 156 -9.40 11.31 1.74
N ASN A 157 -8.60 10.31 2.12
CA ASN A 157 -8.14 9.26 1.21
C ASN A 157 -9.22 8.19 0.99
N THR A 158 -10.29 8.57 0.32
CA THR A 158 -11.44 7.70 0.06
C THR A 158 -11.11 6.44 -0.75
N PRO A 159 -10.18 6.45 -1.73
CA PRO A 159 -9.79 5.23 -2.44
C PRO A 159 -9.09 4.21 -1.53
N ALA A 160 -8.17 4.63 -0.67
CA ALA A 160 -7.47 3.75 0.25
C ALA A 160 -8.43 3.16 1.30
N ARG A 161 -9.29 3.99 1.89
CA ARG A 161 -10.34 3.54 2.82
C ARG A 161 -11.22 2.46 2.20
N ALA A 162 -11.68 2.67 0.96
CA ALA A 162 -12.49 1.69 0.25
C ALA A 162 -11.71 0.41 -0.08
N LEU A 163 -10.41 0.50 -0.33
CA LEU A 163 -9.53 -0.65 -0.54
C LEU A 163 -9.46 -1.50 0.74
N TYR A 164 -9.08 -0.90 1.88
CA TYR A 164 -8.88 -1.60 3.14
C TYR A 164 -10.17 -2.26 3.63
N ALA A 165 -11.29 -1.55 3.59
CA ALA A 165 -12.60 -2.13 3.97
C ALA A 165 -12.99 -3.32 3.07
N ARG A 166 -12.80 -3.23 1.75
CA ARG A 166 -13.09 -4.35 0.82
C ARG A 166 -12.09 -5.49 0.95
N TYR A 167 -10.88 -5.22 1.41
CA TYR A 167 -9.89 -6.26 1.65
C TYR A 167 -10.20 -7.09 2.89
N GLY A 168 -10.90 -6.52 3.86
CA GLY A 168 -11.31 -7.19 5.08
C GLY A 168 -10.80 -6.55 6.37
N PHE A 169 -10.16 -5.38 6.28
CA PHE A 169 -9.81 -4.60 7.46
C PHE A 169 -11.06 -4.01 8.11
N THR A 170 -11.11 -4.03 9.43
CA THR A 170 -12.10 -3.32 10.23
C THR A 170 -11.75 -1.84 10.29
N ASP A 171 -12.65 -0.95 9.88
CA ASP A 171 -12.52 0.50 10.01
C ASP A 171 -12.92 0.91 11.43
N LEU A 172 -11.97 1.42 12.20
CA LEU A 172 -12.17 1.90 13.58
C LEU A 172 -12.58 3.39 13.64
N GLY A 173 -12.78 4.00 12.47
CA GLY A 173 -13.22 5.37 12.36
C GLY A 173 -12.08 6.39 12.44
N ARG A 174 -12.48 7.66 12.68
CA ARG A 174 -11.57 8.81 12.70
C ARG A 174 -10.88 8.94 14.06
N HIS A 175 -9.56 9.13 13.99
CA HIS A 175 -8.71 9.39 15.15
C HIS A 175 -7.70 10.49 14.85
N THR A 176 -7.23 11.16 15.91
CA THR A 176 -6.13 12.11 15.82
C THR A 176 -4.82 11.38 16.05
N LEU A 177 -3.93 11.41 15.08
CA LEU A 177 -2.59 10.85 15.17
C LEU A 177 -1.54 11.96 15.13
N HIS A 178 -0.36 11.65 15.62
CA HIS A 178 0.78 12.57 15.67
C HIS A 178 2.00 11.94 15.00
N TYR A 179 2.29 12.40 13.80
CA TYR A 179 3.50 12.09 13.06
C TYR A 179 4.46 13.28 13.12
N GLU A 180 5.72 13.03 13.35
CA GLU A 180 6.74 14.07 13.33
C GLU A 180 6.85 14.68 11.91
N GLY A 181 6.82 16.02 11.83
CA GLY A 181 6.93 16.73 10.55
C GLY A 181 5.70 16.69 9.65
N ILE A 182 4.59 16.06 10.06
CA ILE A 182 3.34 15.99 9.29
C ILE A 182 2.26 16.85 9.95
N GLU A 183 1.74 17.84 9.23
CA GLU A 183 0.71 18.75 9.74
C GLU A 183 -0.69 18.12 9.82
N VAL A 184 -0.94 17.09 9.01
CA VAL A 184 -2.22 16.37 9.00
C VAL A 184 -2.34 15.54 10.26
N THR A 185 -3.45 15.70 10.99
CA THR A 185 -3.68 15.01 12.25
C THR A 185 -4.89 14.07 12.25
N GLU A 186 -5.75 14.15 11.25
CA GLU A 186 -6.99 13.38 11.19
C GLU A 186 -6.87 12.18 10.24
N PHE A 187 -6.95 10.98 10.80
CA PHE A 187 -6.80 9.71 10.08
C PHE A 187 -7.95 8.75 10.38
N HIS A 188 -8.24 7.83 9.45
CA HIS A 188 -8.98 6.61 9.72
C HIS A 188 -8.01 5.48 10.05
N LEU A 189 -8.30 4.76 11.13
CA LEU A 189 -7.52 3.60 11.54
C LEU A 189 -8.20 2.30 11.11
N PHE A 190 -7.37 1.32 10.80
CA PHE A 190 -7.82 0.02 10.32
C PHE A 190 -7.05 -1.11 11.03
N GLU A 191 -7.73 -2.20 11.32
CA GLU A 191 -7.13 -3.42 11.87
C GLU A 191 -7.55 -4.65 11.08
N TYR A 192 -6.59 -5.54 10.86
CA TYR A 192 -6.81 -6.89 10.33
C TYR A 192 -6.26 -7.90 11.33
N VAL A 193 -7.12 -8.72 11.93
CA VAL A 193 -6.73 -9.79 12.85
C VAL A 193 -6.36 -11.03 12.02
N LEU A 194 -5.20 -11.64 12.32
CA LEU A 194 -4.61 -12.76 11.57
C LEU A 194 -5.12 -14.13 12.02
#